data_f8162707fb416bced8f07edcc11ce4c8
#
_entry.id   f8162707fb416bced8f07edcc11ce4c8
#
_cell.length_a   1.000
_cell.length_b   1.000
_cell.length_c   1.000
_cell.angle_alpha   90.00
_cell.angle_beta   90.00
_cell.angle_gamma   90.00
#
_symmetry.space_group_name_H-M   'P 1'
#
loop_
_entity.id
_entity.type
_entity.pdbx_description
1 polymer ?
#
loop_
_entity_poly.entity_id
_entity_poly.type
_entity_poly.pdbx_seq_one_letter_code
_entity_poly.pdbx_strand_id
1 'polypeptide(L)'
;MSRLCLPASLSEEEVEALDRIVRRSRPLHKGDYLFRADDPMRQVFVLRSGALKSYLLDANGDEQVTGFVLPGEMLGLDAIGETRFCGYAVALETSLACAMDLEQLEDLSGRIPGLRHQLLHILSRGIHGEHEHIRRSRERAEQRLASFLLGLSMRYRQRGLSPDRFTLPMTRGEIGNYLDLTVETVSRLFTRYIQAGLIECHGREVRLLDRSGLCRMGGLEEHQEASTSRR
;
A
#
# COMPACT_ATOMS: atom_id res chain seq x y z
N MET A 1 -11.48 1.73 18.38
CA MET A 1 -10.79 1.64 17.06
C MET A 1 -9.88 0.42 17.02
N SER A 2 -9.70 -0.24 15.87
CA SER A 2 -8.74 -1.33 15.76
C SER A 2 -7.32 -0.76 15.85
N ARG A 3 -6.42 -1.38 16.65
CA ARG A 3 -5.00 -1.00 16.76
C ARG A 3 -4.25 -1.01 15.41
N LEU A 4 -4.86 -1.53 14.35
CA LEU A 4 -4.33 -1.54 12.98
C LEU A 4 -4.23 -0.15 12.32
N CYS A 5 -5.03 0.82 12.77
CA CYS A 5 -5.07 2.17 12.20
C CYS A 5 -4.32 3.21 13.01
N LEU A 6 -3.66 2.81 14.11
CA LEU A 6 -3.03 3.72 15.06
C LEU A 6 -1.56 3.38 15.27
N PRO A 7 -0.71 4.39 15.42
CA PRO A 7 0.67 4.18 15.83
C PRO A 7 0.74 3.48 17.19
N ALA A 8 1.56 2.44 17.30
CA ALA A 8 1.76 1.70 18.55
C ALA A 8 2.41 2.56 19.68
N SER A 9 2.82 3.79 19.36
CA SER A 9 3.56 4.67 20.25
C SER A 9 2.70 5.76 20.92
N LEU A 10 1.39 5.83 20.65
CA LEU A 10 0.50 6.82 21.25
C LEU A 10 -0.05 6.32 22.61
N SER A 11 -0.17 7.25 23.57
CA SER A 11 -0.86 6.99 24.85
C SER A 11 -2.37 6.79 24.63
N GLU A 12 -3.07 6.26 25.63
CA GLU A 12 -4.53 6.07 25.56
C GLU A 12 -5.26 7.40 25.31
N GLU A 13 -4.84 8.49 25.98
CA GLU A 13 -5.42 9.84 25.81
C GLU A 13 -5.19 10.38 24.39
N GLU A 14 -4.03 10.15 23.81
CA GLU A 14 -3.67 10.55 22.44
C GLU A 14 -4.49 9.75 21.41
N VAL A 15 -4.71 8.46 21.66
CA VAL A 15 -5.58 7.59 20.86
C VAL A 15 -7.02 8.08 20.90
N GLU A 16 -7.54 8.45 22.08
CA GLU A 16 -8.89 9.02 22.21
C GLU A 16 -9.02 10.36 21.48
N ALA A 17 -8.00 11.22 21.55
CA ALA A 17 -7.98 12.49 20.84
C ALA A 17 -8.05 12.27 19.32
N LEU A 18 -7.29 11.31 18.80
CA LEU A 18 -7.32 10.94 17.39
C LEU A 18 -8.67 10.31 17.00
N ASP A 19 -9.26 9.48 17.86
CA ASP A 19 -10.55 8.83 17.58
C ASP A 19 -11.72 9.85 17.44
N ARG A 20 -11.61 11.02 18.08
CA ARG A 20 -12.61 12.11 17.96
C ARG A 20 -12.65 12.77 16.59
N ILE A 21 -11.51 12.82 15.88
CA ILE A 21 -11.43 13.41 14.53
C ILE A 21 -11.65 12.40 13.42
N VAL A 22 -11.68 11.10 13.76
CA VAL A 22 -11.89 10.01 12.80
C VAL A 22 -13.36 9.82 12.51
N ARG A 23 -13.74 9.90 11.24
CA ARG A 23 -15.07 9.60 10.74
C ARG A 23 -15.03 8.31 9.92
N ARG A 24 -15.96 7.40 10.18
CA ARG A 24 -16.10 6.19 9.36
C ARG A 24 -16.79 6.55 8.06
N SER A 25 -16.20 6.18 6.92
CA SER A 25 -16.88 6.26 5.64
C SER A 25 -17.92 5.14 5.50
N ARG A 26 -18.87 5.32 4.58
CA ARG A 26 -19.70 4.21 4.12
C ARG A 26 -18.82 3.12 3.51
N PRO A 27 -19.26 1.84 3.53
CA PRO A 27 -18.59 0.77 2.81
C PRO A 27 -18.46 1.12 1.31
N LEU A 28 -17.29 0.86 0.77
CA LEU A 28 -17.00 0.95 -0.66
C LEU A 28 -17.12 -0.46 -1.24
N HIS A 29 -17.87 -0.61 -2.31
CA HIS A 29 -17.89 -1.84 -3.10
C HIS A 29 -16.79 -1.81 -4.15
N LYS A 30 -16.46 -2.95 -4.72
CA LYS A 30 -15.49 -3.03 -5.81
C LYS A 30 -15.86 -2.07 -6.94
N GLY A 31 -14.91 -1.22 -7.33
CA GLY A 31 -15.08 -0.19 -8.36
C GLY A 31 -15.57 1.15 -7.83
N ASP A 32 -15.97 1.25 -6.55
CA ASP A 32 -16.32 2.53 -5.94
C ASP A 32 -15.06 3.36 -5.69
N TYR A 33 -15.18 4.66 -5.90
CA TYR A 33 -14.10 5.61 -5.65
C TYR A 33 -14.14 6.11 -4.21
N LEU A 34 -12.97 6.14 -3.58
CA LEU A 34 -12.76 6.84 -2.32
C LEU A 34 -12.63 8.34 -2.58
N PHE A 35 -11.85 8.71 -3.59
CA PHE A 35 -11.75 10.05 -4.16
C PHE A 35 -11.31 9.96 -5.63
N ARG A 36 -11.53 11.05 -6.36
CA ARG A 36 -11.09 11.23 -7.76
C ARG A 36 -10.17 12.44 -7.86
N ALA A 37 -9.39 12.49 -8.93
CA ALA A 37 -8.68 13.71 -9.29
C ALA A 37 -9.65 14.88 -9.35
N ASP A 38 -9.19 16.05 -8.95
CA ASP A 38 -9.95 17.32 -8.84
C ASP A 38 -11.01 17.36 -7.74
N ASP A 39 -11.28 16.27 -7.00
CA ASP A 39 -12.08 16.37 -5.79
C ASP A 39 -11.37 17.26 -4.76
N PRO A 40 -12.12 18.06 -3.94
CA PRO A 40 -11.51 18.92 -2.91
C PRO A 40 -10.71 18.12 -1.91
N MET A 41 -9.44 18.47 -1.72
CA MET A 41 -8.58 17.86 -0.70
C MET A 41 -8.83 18.50 0.65
N ARG A 42 -9.70 17.88 1.45
CA ARG A 42 -10.03 18.31 2.81
C ARG A 42 -9.80 17.22 3.86
N GLN A 43 -9.53 16.00 3.40
CA GLN A 43 -9.45 14.83 4.26
C GLN A 43 -8.35 13.91 3.78
N VAL A 44 -7.72 13.26 4.74
CA VAL A 44 -6.87 12.09 4.52
C VAL A 44 -7.61 10.83 4.99
N PHE A 45 -7.22 9.69 4.46
CA PHE A 45 -7.93 8.44 4.72
C PHE A 45 -6.97 7.38 5.26
N VAL A 46 -7.49 6.50 6.10
CA VAL A 46 -6.82 5.26 6.52
C VAL A 46 -7.69 4.09 6.11
N LEU A 47 -7.13 3.16 5.35
CA LEU A 47 -7.86 1.94 5.00
C LEU A 47 -7.97 1.04 6.23
N ARG A 48 -9.20 0.64 6.60
CA ARG A 48 -9.46 -0.23 7.74
C ARG A 48 -9.53 -1.70 7.35
N SER A 49 -10.18 -1.98 6.21
CA SER A 49 -10.31 -3.34 5.67
C SER A 49 -10.50 -3.29 4.16
N GLY A 50 -10.26 -4.40 3.47
CA GLY A 50 -10.29 -4.49 2.03
C GLY A 50 -8.98 -4.05 1.39
N ALA A 51 -9.04 -3.60 0.14
CA ALA A 51 -7.90 -3.11 -0.62
C ALA A 51 -8.32 -2.05 -1.62
N LEU A 52 -7.47 -1.05 -1.83
CA LEU A 52 -7.66 -0.02 -2.84
C LEU A 52 -6.48 -0.03 -3.81
N LYS A 53 -6.69 0.50 -5.01
CA LYS A 53 -5.62 0.89 -5.92
C LYS A 53 -5.62 2.41 -6.05
N SER A 54 -4.44 3.03 -6.09
CA SER A 54 -4.24 4.42 -6.50
C SER A 54 -3.67 4.45 -7.91
N TYR A 55 -4.08 5.44 -8.71
CA TYR A 55 -3.59 5.62 -10.06
C TYR A 55 -3.70 7.08 -10.51
N LEU A 56 -2.92 7.43 -11.52
CA LEU A 56 -3.00 8.66 -12.28
C LEU A 56 -3.52 8.36 -13.68
N LEU A 57 -4.03 9.36 -14.37
CA LEU A 57 -4.26 9.29 -15.82
C LEU A 57 -3.11 9.96 -16.54
N ASP A 58 -2.60 9.31 -17.57
CA ASP A 58 -1.63 9.93 -18.47
C ASP A 58 -2.31 10.91 -19.44
N ALA A 59 -1.52 11.51 -20.33
CA ALA A 59 -2.03 12.47 -21.32
C ALA A 59 -3.03 11.85 -22.33
N ASN A 60 -3.06 10.53 -22.47
CA ASN A 60 -3.97 9.81 -23.35
C ASN A 60 -5.25 9.36 -22.62
N GLY A 61 -5.30 9.52 -21.30
CA GLY A 61 -6.37 9.05 -20.44
C GLY A 61 -6.21 7.59 -19.97
N ASP A 62 -5.03 6.99 -20.18
CA ASP A 62 -4.74 5.64 -19.72
C ASP A 62 -4.38 5.65 -18.23
N GLU A 63 -4.86 4.63 -17.50
CA GLU A 63 -4.54 4.47 -16.08
C GLU A 63 -3.06 4.08 -15.89
N GLN A 64 -2.36 4.81 -15.03
CA GLN A 64 -1.06 4.44 -14.51
C GLN A 64 -1.20 4.15 -13.01
N VAL A 65 -1.15 2.88 -12.62
CA VAL A 65 -1.26 2.47 -11.23
C VAL A 65 -0.02 2.93 -10.46
N THR A 66 -0.24 3.75 -9.45
CA THR A 66 0.83 4.27 -8.57
C THR A 66 0.99 3.44 -7.31
N GLY A 67 -0.04 2.70 -6.91
CA GLY A 67 0.06 1.86 -5.72
C GLY A 67 -1.14 1.00 -5.43
N PHE A 68 -0.94 0.07 -4.50
CA PHE A 68 -1.99 -0.73 -3.89
C PHE A 68 -1.98 -0.47 -2.39
N VAL A 69 -3.13 -0.17 -1.83
CA VAL A 69 -3.29 0.23 -0.43
C VAL A 69 -3.92 -0.91 0.35
N LEU A 70 -3.30 -1.28 1.45
CA LEU A 70 -3.72 -2.36 2.34
C LEU A 70 -4.20 -1.79 3.69
N PRO A 71 -4.94 -2.58 4.51
CA PRO A 71 -5.42 -2.12 5.81
C PRO A 71 -4.31 -1.53 6.69
N GLY A 72 -4.59 -0.38 7.32
CA GLY A 72 -3.64 0.37 8.13
C GLY A 72 -2.78 1.38 7.35
N GLU A 73 -2.91 1.47 6.03
CA GLU A 73 -2.20 2.47 5.24
C GLU A 73 -3.04 3.71 5.00
N MET A 74 -2.34 4.84 4.87
CA MET A 74 -2.95 6.15 4.63
C MET A 74 -2.96 6.48 3.14
N LEU A 75 -3.98 7.26 2.73
CA LEU A 75 -4.14 7.81 1.39
C LEU A 75 -4.42 9.31 1.47
N GLY A 76 -4.07 10.01 0.40
CA GLY A 76 -4.28 11.44 0.26
C GLY A 76 -3.19 12.31 0.88
N LEU A 77 -2.13 11.70 1.43
CA LEU A 77 -0.99 12.45 1.99
C LEU A 77 -0.16 13.14 0.91
N ASP A 78 -0.18 12.62 -0.31
CA ASP A 78 0.47 13.16 -1.50
C ASP A 78 -0.16 14.48 -1.99
N ALA A 79 -1.39 14.77 -1.56
CA ALA A 79 -2.09 16.01 -1.88
C ALA A 79 -2.05 17.06 -0.76
N ILE A 80 -1.29 16.82 0.33
CA ILE A 80 -1.12 17.83 1.39
C ILE A 80 -0.39 19.05 0.83
N GLY A 81 -0.99 20.24 1.01
CA GLY A 81 -0.52 21.48 0.42
C GLY A 81 -1.20 21.84 -0.90
N GLU A 82 -1.92 20.89 -1.50
CA GLU A 82 -2.77 21.14 -2.68
C GLU A 82 -4.22 21.37 -2.26
N THR A 83 -5.00 21.98 -3.13
CA THR A 83 -6.45 22.22 -2.89
C THR A 83 -7.31 21.04 -3.36
N ARG A 84 -6.76 20.15 -4.17
CA ARG A 84 -7.45 19.04 -4.84
C ARG A 84 -6.57 17.80 -4.88
N PHE A 85 -7.21 16.62 -4.93
CA PHE A 85 -6.48 15.37 -5.19
C PHE A 85 -5.92 15.36 -6.61
N CYS A 86 -4.68 14.87 -6.75
CA CYS A 86 -4.01 14.76 -8.06
C CYS A 86 -4.34 13.45 -8.79
N GLY A 87 -4.86 12.43 -8.07
CA GLY A 87 -5.10 11.10 -8.59
C GLY A 87 -6.41 10.50 -8.13
N TYR A 88 -6.53 9.22 -8.35
CA TYR A 88 -7.73 8.42 -8.07
C TYR A 88 -7.43 7.34 -7.05
N ALA A 89 -8.39 7.04 -6.18
CA ALA A 89 -8.36 5.87 -5.31
C ALA A 89 -9.65 5.07 -5.47
N VAL A 90 -9.56 3.81 -5.90
CA VAL A 90 -10.68 2.93 -6.22
C VAL A 90 -10.59 1.60 -5.46
N ALA A 91 -11.73 1.10 -4.99
CA ALA A 91 -11.82 -0.15 -4.25
C ALA A 91 -11.64 -1.37 -5.17
N LEU A 92 -10.73 -2.26 -4.82
CA LEU A 92 -10.50 -3.55 -5.50
C LEU A 92 -11.44 -4.66 -5.00
N GLU A 93 -11.97 -4.47 -3.80
CA GLU A 93 -12.93 -5.35 -3.12
C GLU A 93 -13.73 -4.53 -2.11
N THR A 94 -14.70 -5.14 -1.43
CA THR A 94 -15.45 -4.45 -0.37
C THR A 94 -14.49 -3.91 0.68
N SER A 95 -14.47 -2.60 0.85
CA SER A 95 -13.47 -1.87 1.62
C SER A 95 -14.12 -0.88 2.59
N LEU A 96 -13.46 -0.67 3.72
CA LEU A 96 -13.85 0.33 4.71
C LEU A 96 -12.65 1.27 4.93
N ALA A 97 -12.90 2.57 4.80
CA ALA A 97 -11.93 3.60 5.12
C ALA A 97 -12.41 4.46 6.28
N CYS A 98 -11.46 5.03 7.00
CA CYS A 98 -11.70 6.09 7.98
C CYS A 98 -11.18 7.39 7.39
N ALA A 99 -12.00 8.44 7.41
CA ALA A 99 -11.62 9.78 6.98
C ALA A 99 -11.23 10.62 8.20
N MET A 100 -10.20 11.44 8.05
CA MET A 100 -9.79 12.44 9.02
C MET A 100 -9.72 13.79 8.31
N ASP A 101 -10.35 14.77 8.88
CA ASP A 101 -10.26 16.15 8.40
C ASP A 101 -8.82 16.65 8.53
N LEU A 102 -8.30 17.28 7.46
CA LEU A 102 -6.88 17.66 7.40
C LEU A 102 -6.53 18.72 8.43
N GLU A 103 -7.38 19.76 8.57
CA GLU A 103 -7.11 20.85 9.53
C GLU A 103 -7.10 20.33 10.97
N GLN A 104 -8.05 19.40 11.29
CA GLN A 104 -8.09 18.79 12.62
C GLN A 104 -6.88 17.87 12.86
N LEU A 105 -6.40 17.16 11.84
CA LEU A 105 -5.21 16.32 11.92
C LEU A 105 -3.95 17.17 12.13
N GLU A 106 -3.81 18.28 11.41
CA GLU A 106 -2.73 19.24 11.55
C GLU A 106 -2.70 19.84 12.96
N ASP A 107 -3.83 20.34 13.44
CA ASP A 107 -4.01 20.87 14.79
C ASP A 107 -3.60 19.85 15.86
N LEU A 108 -4.08 18.61 15.71
CA LEU A 108 -3.79 17.54 16.65
C LEU A 108 -2.31 17.16 16.61
N SER A 109 -1.70 17.10 15.43
CA SER A 109 -0.27 16.80 15.25
C SER A 109 0.63 17.90 15.85
N GLY A 110 0.16 19.14 15.86
CA GLY A 110 0.82 20.26 16.55
C GLY A 110 0.88 20.07 18.07
N ARG A 111 -0.13 19.42 18.65
CA ARG A 111 -0.27 19.18 20.11
C ARG A 111 0.35 17.86 20.56
N ILE A 112 0.41 16.86 19.68
CA ILE A 112 0.90 15.50 19.97
C ILE A 112 2.19 15.24 19.18
N PRO A 113 3.38 15.41 19.79
CA PRO A 113 4.65 15.20 19.07
C PRO A 113 4.81 13.80 18.48
N GLY A 114 4.28 12.77 19.17
CA GLY A 114 4.29 11.39 18.70
C GLY A 114 3.51 11.21 17.40
N LEU A 115 2.33 11.83 17.29
CA LEU A 115 1.51 11.82 16.07
C LEU A 115 2.22 12.52 14.91
N ARG A 116 2.80 13.70 15.17
CA ARG A 116 3.58 14.43 14.16
C ARG A 116 4.75 13.61 13.65
N HIS A 117 5.53 13.00 14.55
CA HIS A 117 6.64 12.12 14.16
C HIS A 117 6.18 10.97 13.29
N GLN A 118 5.05 10.35 13.64
CA GLN A 118 4.47 9.26 12.86
C GLN A 118 4.03 9.69 11.47
N LEU A 119 3.39 10.86 11.33
CA LEU A 119 3.00 11.40 10.02
C LEU A 119 4.24 11.65 9.14
N LEU A 120 5.28 12.27 9.70
CA LEU A 120 6.56 12.47 8.99
C LEU A 120 7.20 11.14 8.57
N HIS A 121 7.12 10.12 9.43
CA HIS A 121 7.62 8.78 9.11
C HIS A 121 6.83 8.13 7.96
N ILE A 122 5.49 8.28 7.95
CA ILE A 122 4.64 7.76 6.87
C ILE A 122 4.98 8.47 5.54
N LEU A 123 5.09 9.80 5.54
CA LEU A 123 5.49 10.59 4.37
C LEU A 123 6.88 10.18 3.86
N SER A 124 7.86 10.07 4.76
CA SER A 124 9.22 9.62 4.40
C SER A 124 9.23 8.22 3.77
N ARG A 125 8.43 7.29 4.30
CA ARG A 125 8.28 5.96 3.73
C ARG A 125 7.61 5.98 2.35
N GLY A 126 6.63 6.87 2.14
CA GLY A 126 6.01 7.09 0.83
C GLY A 126 7.05 7.52 -0.20
N ILE A 127 7.81 8.57 0.10
CA ILE A 127 8.89 9.08 -0.77
C ILE A 127 9.93 7.99 -1.06
N HIS A 128 10.34 7.23 -0.03
CA HIS A 128 11.29 6.13 -0.22
C HIS A 128 10.71 5.03 -1.12
N GLY A 129 9.41 4.73 -0.96
CA GLY A 129 8.71 3.77 -1.82
C GLY A 129 8.71 4.18 -3.29
N GLU A 130 8.48 5.47 -3.58
CA GLU A 130 8.54 6.02 -4.94
C GLU A 130 9.95 5.94 -5.53
N HIS A 131 10.99 6.28 -4.76
CA HIS A 131 12.38 6.13 -5.20
C HIS A 131 12.72 4.68 -5.54
N GLU A 132 12.28 3.74 -4.70
CA GLU A 132 12.47 2.30 -4.96
C GLU A 132 11.69 1.85 -6.20
N HIS A 133 10.47 2.35 -6.41
CA HIS A 133 9.69 2.05 -7.61
C HIS A 133 10.40 2.53 -8.87
N ILE A 134 10.87 3.77 -8.90
CA ILE A 134 11.64 4.35 -10.02
C ILE A 134 12.95 3.55 -10.25
N ARG A 135 13.66 3.18 -9.20
CA ARG A 135 14.87 2.38 -9.32
C ARG A 135 14.58 1.01 -9.97
N ARG A 136 13.52 0.35 -9.52
CA ARG A 136 13.11 -0.97 -9.98
C ARG A 136 12.58 -0.98 -11.41
N SER A 137 12.12 0.13 -11.96
CA SER A 137 11.67 0.20 -13.36
C SER A 137 12.75 -0.20 -14.36
N ARG A 138 14.04 -0.10 -13.97
CA ARG A 138 15.22 -0.52 -14.76
C ARG A 138 15.62 -1.99 -14.55
N GLU A 139 14.99 -2.69 -13.62
CA GLU A 139 15.27 -4.09 -13.31
C GLU A 139 14.60 -5.02 -14.34
N ARG A 140 15.06 -6.27 -14.41
CA ARG A 140 14.41 -7.29 -15.25
C ARG A 140 13.00 -7.58 -14.73
N ALA A 141 12.11 -7.99 -15.62
CA ALA A 141 10.71 -8.30 -15.28
C ALA A 141 10.55 -9.29 -14.12
N GLU A 142 11.44 -10.31 -14.07
CA GLU A 142 11.47 -11.29 -12.97
C GLU A 142 11.80 -10.61 -11.63
N GLN A 143 12.79 -9.74 -11.62
CA GLN A 143 13.19 -9.01 -10.39
C GLN A 143 12.06 -8.11 -9.90
N ARG A 144 11.39 -7.39 -10.81
CA ARG A 144 10.25 -6.51 -10.47
C ARG A 144 9.11 -7.29 -9.82
N LEU A 145 8.73 -8.44 -10.39
CA LEU A 145 7.66 -9.25 -9.82
C LEU A 145 8.06 -9.90 -8.47
N ALA A 146 9.29 -10.40 -8.35
CA ALA A 146 9.77 -10.97 -7.09
C ALA A 146 9.79 -9.92 -5.97
N SER A 147 10.32 -8.73 -6.25
CA SER A 147 10.33 -7.60 -5.33
C SER A 147 8.93 -7.16 -4.93
N PHE A 148 7.96 -7.18 -5.85
CA PHE A 148 6.57 -6.87 -5.57
C PHE A 148 5.94 -7.87 -4.59
N LEU A 149 6.11 -9.17 -4.82
CA LEU A 149 5.57 -10.22 -3.95
C LEU A 149 6.21 -10.19 -2.54
N LEU A 150 7.52 -9.99 -2.47
CA LEU A 150 8.25 -9.82 -1.20
C LEU A 150 7.82 -8.54 -0.47
N GLY A 151 7.62 -7.45 -1.19
CA GLY A 151 7.09 -6.20 -0.64
C GLY A 151 5.70 -6.37 -0.03
N LEU A 152 4.79 -7.07 -0.72
CA LEU A 152 3.48 -7.43 -0.16
C LEU A 152 3.62 -8.28 1.09
N SER A 153 4.45 -9.34 1.06
CA SER A 153 4.73 -10.20 2.20
C SER A 153 5.19 -9.41 3.43
N MET A 154 6.12 -8.45 3.25
CA MET A 154 6.57 -7.58 4.35
C MET A 154 5.44 -6.69 4.89
N ARG A 155 4.61 -6.14 4.02
CA ARG A 155 3.45 -5.32 4.41
C ARG A 155 2.41 -6.13 5.20
N TYR A 156 2.17 -7.40 4.85
CA TYR A 156 1.32 -8.31 5.63
C TYR A 156 1.94 -8.64 7.00
N ARG A 157 3.25 -8.94 7.05
CA ARG A 157 3.98 -9.19 8.30
C ARG A 157 3.89 -8.02 9.28
N GLN A 158 4.07 -6.78 8.81
CA GLN A 158 3.99 -5.56 9.63
C GLN A 158 2.61 -5.37 10.28
N ARG A 159 1.58 -6.03 9.76
CA ARG A 159 0.21 -6.01 10.27
C ARG A 159 -0.14 -7.22 11.15
N GLY A 160 0.85 -8.06 11.46
CA GLY A 160 0.62 -9.29 12.21
C GLY A 160 -0.13 -10.37 11.42
N LEU A 161 -0.19 -10.22 10.09
CA LEU A 161 -0.78 -11.22 9.19
C LEU A 161 0.28 -12.16 8.64
N SER A 162 -0.15 -13.28 8.03
CA SER A 162 0.77 -14.24 7.44
C SER A 162 1.61 -13.58 6.33
N PRO A 163 2.96 -13.59 6.44
CA PRO A 163 3.81 -13.07 5.39
C PRO A 163 3.93 -14.02 4.20
N ASP A 164 3.65 -15.30 4.40
CA ASP A 164 3.90 -16.33 3.41
C ASP A 164 2.61 -16.78 2.67
N ARG A 165 1.44 -16.38 3.18
CA ARG A 165 0.15 -16.72 2.57
C ARG A 165 -0.78 -15.51 2.60
N PHE A 166 -1.15 -15.01 1.42
CA PHE A 166 -2.01 -13.84 1.27
C PHE A 166 -2.81 -13.89 -0.04
N THR A 167 -3.90 -13.15 -0.07
CA THR A 167 -4.72 -12.98 -1.27
C THR A 167 -4.29 -11.72 -2.01
N LEU A 168 -4.16 -11.81 -3.33
CA LEU A 168 -3.95 -10.67 -4.20
C LEU A 168 -5.30 -10.04 -4.54
N PRO A 169 -5.64 -8.86 -4.04
CA PRO A 169 -6.90 -8.18 -4.38
C PRO A 169 -6.87 -7.64 -5.81
N MET A 170 -5.68 -7.37 -6.37
CA MET A 170 -5.45 -6.87 -7.72
C MET A 170 -5.38 -7.99 -8.76
N THR A 171 -5.75 -7.66 -9.98
CA THR A 171 -5.63 -8.55 -11.16
C THR A 171 -4.21 -8.60 -11.69
N ARG A 172 -3.91 -9.57 -12.56
CA ARG A 172 -2.62 -9.65 -13.27
C ARG A 172 -2.37 -8.44 -14.17
N GLY A 173 -3.44 -7.86 -14.75
CA GLY A 173 -3.35 -6.64 -15.54
C GLY A 173 -2.96 -5.44 -14.68
N GLU A 174 -3.57 -5.27 -13.51
CA GLU A 174 -3.23 -4.19 -12.57
C GLU A 174 -1.81 -4.34 -12.00
N ILE A 175 -1.37 -5.58 -11.72
CA ILE A 175 0.03 -5.86 -11.35
C ILE A 175 0.96 -5.49 -12.51
N GLY A 176 0.59 -5.84 -13.75
CA GLY A 176 1.36 -5.51 -14.93
C GLY A 176 1.49 -4.01 -15.10
N ASN A 177 0.39 -3.28 -15.03
CA ASN A 177 0.38 -1.82 -15.11
C ASN A 177 1.28 -1.18 -14.04
N TYR A 178 1.18 -1.62 -12.77
CA TYR A 178 2.02 -1.14 -11.68
C TYR A 178 3.52 -1.44 -11.89
N LEU A 179 3.84 -2.58 -12.48
CA LEU A 179 5.22 -3.04 -12.70
C LEU A 179 5.77 -2.65 -14.08
N ASP A 180 5.01 -1.93 -14.90
CA ASP A 180 5.36 -1.64 -16.28
C ASP A 180 5.67 -2.92 -17.08
N LEU A 181 4.74 -3.88 -16.99
CA LEU A 181 4.78 -5.18 -17.65
C LEU A 181 3.43 -5.48 -18.32
N THR A 182 3.45 -6.24 -19.40
CA THR A 182 2.19 -6.73 -19.98
C THR A 182 1.58 -7.84 -19.11
N VAL A 183 0.26 -8.01 -19.20
CA VAL A 183 -0.47 -9.06 -18.45
C VAL A 183 0.05 -10.46 -18.79
N GLU A 184 0.45 -10.69 -20.06
CA GLU A 184 1.03 -11.94 -20.53
C GLU A 184 2.39 -12.20 -19.86
N THR A 185 3.22 -11.17 -19.74
CA THR A 185 4.52 -11.26 -19.07
C THR A 185 4.34 -11.61 -17.61
N VAL A 186 3.43 -10.90 -16.89
CA VAL A 186 3.12 -11.21 -15.50
C VAL A 186 2.63 -12.66 -15.36
N SER A 187 1.70 -13.09 -16.21
CA SER A 187 1.15 -14.46 -16.18
C SER A 187 2.21 -15.53 -16.42
N ARG A 188 3.11 -15.32 -17.40
CA ARG A 188 4.25 -16.24 -17.66
C ARG A 188 5.22 -16.29 -16.48
N LEU A 189 5.50 -15.17 -15.83
CA LEU A 189 6.37 -15.11 -14.66
C LEU A 189 5.78 -15.86 -13.47
N PHE A 190 4.47 -15.71 -13.22
CA PHE A 190 3.80 -16.50 -12.17
C PHE A 190 3.91 -18.01 -12.45
N THR A 191 3.65 -18.45 -13.68
CA THR A 191 3.80 -19.86 -14.09
C THR A 191 5.22 -20.35 -13.84
N ARG A 192 6.23 -19.55 -14.23
CA ARG A 192 7.63 -19.87 -14.03
C ARG A 192 7.99 -20.00 -12.56
N TYR A 193 7.49 -19.11 -11.70
CA TYR A 193 7.73 -19.16 -10.25
C TYR A 193 7.08 -20.40 -9.61
N ILE A 194 5.90 -20.78 -10.07
CA ILE A 194 5.23 -22.02 -9.63
C ILE A 194 6.07 -23.25 -10.06
N GLN A 195 6.51 -23.31 -11.31
CA GLN A 195 7.34 -24.41 -11.81
C GLN A 195 8.71 -24.51 -11.10
N ALA A 196 9.26 -23.37 -10.69
CA ALA A 196 10.50 -23.31 -9.92
C ALA A 196 10.31 -23.60 -8.42
N GLY A 197 9.08 -23.88 -7.96
CA GLY A 197 8.80 -24.14 -6.54
C GLY A 197 8.98 -22.93 -5.63
N LEU A 198 9.00 -21.71 -6.17
CA LEU A 198 9.16 -20.48 -5.39
C LEU A 198 7.85 -20.04 -4.73
N ILE A 199 6.73 -20.24 -5.45
CA ILE A 199 5.38 -19.88 -5.00
C ILE A 199 4.38 -20.98 -5.38
N GLU A 200 3.24 -20.96 -4.69
CA GLU A 200 2.04 -21.70 -5.04
C GLU A 200 0.89 -20.70 -5.23
N CYS A 201 0.02 -20.93 -6.20
CA CYS A 201 -1.12 -20.06 -6.47
C CYS A 201 -2.40 -20.88 -6.66
N HIS A 202 -3.46 -20.49 -5.93
CA HIS A 202 -4.81 -20.99 -6.09
C HIS A 202 -5.77 -19.82 -6.31
N GLY A 203 -6.11 -19.55 -7.56
CA GLY A 203 -6.88 -18.36 -7.94
C GLY A 203 -6.12 -17.07 -7.58
N ARG A 204 -6.64 -16.33 -6.62
CA ARG A 204 -6.02 -15.09 -6.10
C ARG A 204 -5.12 -15.32 -4.88
N GLU A 205 -5.17 -16.49 -4.30
CA GLU A 205 -4.34 -16.82 -3.14
C GLU A 205 -2.93 -17.17 -3.61
N VAL A 206 -1.93 -16.58 -2.96
CA VAL A 206 -0.51 -16.80 -3.19
C VAL A 206 0.12 -17.28 -1.90
N ARG A 207 0.92 -18.35 -2.00
CA ARG A 207 1.78 -18.84 -0.94
C ARG A 207 3.23 -18.78 -1.40
N LEU A 208 4.07 -18.11 -0.62
CA LEU A 208 5.52 -18.07 -0.84
C LEU A 208 6.12 -19.35 -0.24
N LEU A 209 6.76 -20.19 -1.06
CA LEU A 209 7.36 -21.44 -0.66
C LEU A 209 8.86 -21.31 -0.37
N ASP A 210 9.57 -20.53 -1.20
CA ASP A 210 11.00 -20.23 -1.05
C ASP A 210 11.24 -18.72 -1.13
N ARG A 211 11.26 -18.07 0.03
CA ARG A 211 11.53 -16.62 0.15
C ARG A 211 12.96 -16.28 -0.25
N SER A 212 13.94 -17.10 0.14
CA SER A 212 15.35 -16.90 -0.20
C SER A 212 15.55 -17.00 -1.71
N GLY A 213 14.89 -17.94 -2.37
CA GLY A 213 14.86 -18.05 -3.84
C GLY A 213 14.27 -16.82 -4.50
N LEU A 214 13.15 -16.29 -3.95
CA LEU A 214 12.55 -15.04 -4.44
C LEU A 214 13.46 -13.83 -4.20
N CYS A 215 14.17 -13.74 -3.06
CA CYS A 215 15.15 -12.68 -2.79
C CYS A 215 16.29 -12.71 -3.84
N ARG A 216 16.86 -13.88 -4.10
CA ARG A 216 17.87 -14.05 -5.14
C ARG A 216 17.32 -13.66 -6.52
N MET A 217 16.10 -14.05 -6.84
CA MET A 217 15.43 -13.68 -8.09
C MET A 217 15.19 -12.17 -8.19
N GLY A 218 14.82 -11.52 -7.07
CA GLY A 218 14.62 -10.07 -6.97
C GLY A 218 15.91 -9.25 -6.92
N GLY A 219 17.08 -9.90 -6.88
CA GLY A 219 18.35 -9.18 -6.68
C GLY A 219 18.45 -8.48 -5.31
N LEU A 220 17.66 -8.96 -4.33
CA LEU A 220 17.66 -8.44 -2.96
C LEU A 220 18.68 -9.24 -2.13
N GLU A 221 19.60 -8.56 -1.47
CA GLU A 221 20.49 -9.19 -0.50
C GLU A 221 19.68 -9.63 0.73
N GLU A 222 19.93 -10.84 1.25
CA GLU A 222 19.24 -11.41 2.42
C GLU A 222 19.37 -10.56 3.70
N HIS A 223 20.21 -9.52 3.69
CA HIS A 223 20.54 -8.69 4.86
C HIS A 223 19.47 -7.66 5.26
N GLN A 224 18.43 -7.42 4.48
CA GLN A 224 17.38 -6.44 4.86
C GLN A 224 16.32 -6.98 5.83
N GLU A 225 16.30 -8.27 6.13
CA GLU A 225 15.32 -8.82 7.09
C GLU A 225 15.69 -8.58 8.57
N ALA A 226 16.97 -8.36 8.89
CA ALA A 226 17.44 -8.26 10.27
C ALA A 226 17.35 -6.86 10.90
N SER A 227 17.23 -5.80 10.11
CA SER A 227 17.29 -4.41 10.63
C SER A 227 15.93 -3.87 11.12
N THR A 228 14.82 -4.52 10.79
CA THR A 228 13.47 -4.05 11.20
C THR A 228 12.96 -4.73 12.49
N SER A 229 13.70 -5.69 13.05
CA SER A 229 13.32 -6.41 14.27
C SER A 229 13.90 -5.83 15.57
N ARG A 230 14.68 -4.74 15.49
CA ARG A 230 15.31 -4.11 16.67
C ARG A 230 15.07 -2.59 16.68
N ARG A 231 13.82 -2.18 16.79
CA ARG A 231 13.45 -0.87 17.37
C ARG A 231 11.98 -0.86 17.79
#